data_8ad7cfbf9597af9615d91e118008835c
#
_entry.id   8ad7cfbf9597af9615d91e118008835c
#
_cell.length_a   1.000
_cell.length_b   1.000
_cell.length_c   1.000
_cell.angle_alpha   90.00
_cell.angle_beta   90.00
_cell.angle_gamma   90.00
#
_symmetry.space_group_name_H-M   'P 1'
#
loop_
_entity.id
_entity.type
_entity.pdbx_description
1 polymer ?
#
loop_
_entity_poly.entity_id
_entity_poly.type
_entity_poly.pdbx_seq_one_letter_code
_entity_poly.pdbx_strand_id
1 'polypeptide(L)'
;MGKYILSVTLLLLVGGSVAAQETNTVSTRFGALTVDEAGVLLFKSAPFKPTIEANNSLDLGKPFEIGAADVVLVTDNGGTSCPALYYFVTVTKSGAKVSPAFGSCSDLITVKRNGESISVSMPGYQGPSESKRAQLRAARETHVFIYHAGVVTENGKPVK
;
A
#
# COMPACT_ATOMS: atom_id res chain seq x y z
N MET A 1 43.47 60.33 -22.54
CA MET A 1 42.05 59.94 -22.55
C MET A 1 41.98 58.45 -22.58
N GLY A 2 41.92 57.78 -21.42
CA GLY A 2 41.85 56.32 -21.31
C GLY A 2 40.43 55.90 -21.06
N LYS A 3 39.86 55.07 -21.97
CA LYS A 3 38.56 54.45 -21.81
C LYS A 3 38.70 53.15 -21.05
N TYR A 4 38.15 53.05 -19.81
CA TYR A 4 38.04 51.80 -19.09
C TYR A 4 36.73 51.12 -19.52
N ILE A 5 36.89 49.90 -20.06
CA ILE A 5 35.76 49.02 -20.38
C ILE A 5 35.49 48.14 -19.18
N LEU A 6 34.36 48.34 -18.47
CA LEU A 6 33.92 47.52 -17.38
C LEU A 6 33.27 46.25 -17.99
N SER A 7 33.91 45.11 -17.88
CA SER A 7 33.29 43.82 -18.20
C SER A 7 32.43 43.34 -17.03
N VAL A 8 31.13 43.33 -17.21
CA VAL A 8 30.18 42.74 -16.25
C VAL A 8 30.03 41.27 -16.59
N THR A 9 30.61 40.41 -15.73
CA THR A 9 30.44 38.96 -15.82
C THR A 9 29.12 38.56 -15.16
N LEU A 10 28.14 38.16 -15.98
CA LEU A 10 26.84 37.66 -15.50
C LEU A 10 27.00 36.18 -15.07
N LEU A 11 26.96 35.94 -13.77
CA LEU A 11 26.97 34.59 -13.22
C LEU A 11 25.54 34.00 -13.27
N LEU A 12 25.30 33.07 -14.20
CA LEU A 12 24.06 32.30 -14.29
C LEU A 12 24.07 31.20 -13.21
N LEU A 13 23.32 31.41 -12.13
CA LEU A 13 23.01 30.37 -11.16
C LEU A 13 21.97 29.40 -11.78
N VAL A 14 22.42 28.24 -12.23
CA VAL A 14 21.56 27.13 -12.63
C VAL A 14 21.07 26.47 -11.35
N GLY A 15 19.90 26.89 -10.88
CA GLY A 15 19.17 26.23 -9.80
C GLY A 15 18.65 24.85 -10.28
N GLY A 16 19.38 23.78 -9.97
CA GLY A 16 18.89 22.43 -10.17
C GLY A 16 17.73 22.15 -9.22
N SER A 17 16.51 22.02 -9.75
CA SER A 17 15.37 21.50 -9.00
C SER A 17 15.65 20.02 -8.72
N VAL A 18 15.99 19.67 -7.50
CA VAL A 18 15.98 18.28 -7.02
C VAL A 18 14.50 17.90 -6.94
N ALA A 19 14.02 17.10 -7.88
CA ALA A 19 12.72 16.47 -7.77
C ALA A 19 12.77 15.58 -6.52
N ALA A 20 12.04 15.95 -5.47
CA ALA A 20 11.83 15.08 -4.34
C ALA A 20 11.06 13.86 -4.87
N GLN A 21 11.70 12.69 -4.87
CA GLN A 21 11.02 11.43 -5.09
C GLN A 21 9.97 11.29 -4.01
N GLU A 22 8.71 11.18 -4.40
CA GLU A 22 7.62 10.86 -3.47
C GLU A 22 7.87 9.45 -2.92
N THR A 23 8.46 9.39 -1.74
CA THR A 23 8.57 8.12 -1.02
C THR A 23 7.19 7.74 -0.56
N ASN A 24 6.69 6.57 -0.97
CA ASN A 24 5.44 6.02 -0.49
C ASN A 24 5.61 5.66 1.00
N THR A 25 5.28 6.63 1.87
CA THR A 25 5.49 6.56 3.31
C THR A 25 4.23 6.95 4.05
N VAL A 26 3.87 6.17 5.05
CA VAL A 26 2.79 6.49 5.99
C VAL A 26 3.32 6.49 7.42
N SER A 27 3.02 7.56 8.16
CA SER A 27 3.37 7.68 9.58
C SER A 27 2.29 7.04 10.44
N THR A 28 2.72 6.25 11.44
CA THR A 28 1.89 5.72 12.51
C THR A 28 2.32 6.29 13.85
N ARG A 29 1.54 6.10 14.92
CA ARG A 29 1.91 6.49 16.28
C ARG A 29 3.21 5.80 16.78
N PHE A 30 3.60 4.71 16.14
CA PHE A 30 4.69 3.83 16.59
C PHE A 30 5.89 3.79 15.64
N GLY A 31 5.82 4.47 14.50
CA GLY A 31 6.87 4.55 13.49
C GLY A 31 6.33 4.60 12.07
N ALA A 32 7.20 4.84 11.12
CA ALA A 32 6.82 4.93 9.71
C ALA A 32 6.85 3.57 9.02
N LEU A 33 5.87 3.35 8.16
CA LEU A 33 5.91 2.35 7.08
C LEU A 33 6.35 3.05 5.80
N THR A 34 7.25 2.45 5.06
CA THR A 34 7.80 3.00 3.81
C THR A 34 7.91 1.89 2.79
N VAL A 35 7.64 2.20 1.54
CA VAL A 35 8.01 1.35 0.41
C VAL A 35 9.27 1.93 -0.21
N ASP A 36 10.33 1.14 -0.29
CA ASP A 36 11.61 1.58 -0.87
C ASP A 36 11.58 1.53 -2.42
N GLU A 37 12.68 1.96 -3.03
CA GLU A 37 12.82 2.00 -4.50
C GLU A 37 12.77 0.61 -5.15
N ALA A 38 13.07 -0.45 -4.40
CA ALA A 38 12.95 -1.82 -4.86
C ALA A 38 11.52 -2.39 -4.69
N GLY A 39 10.57 -1.60 -4.16
CA GLY A 39 9.20 -2.03 -3.90
C GLY A 39 9.06 -2.86 -2.63
N VAL A 40 10.03 -2.82 -1.72
CA VAL A 40 10.01 -3.58 -0.47
C VAL A 40 9.33 -2.76 0.64
N LEU A 41 8.41 -3.40 1.35
CA LEU A 41 7.76 -2.80 2.53
C LEU A 41 8.69 -2.84 3.74
N LEU A 42 8.92 -1.67 4.34
CA LEU A 42 9.78 -1.46 5.49
C LEU A 42 8.98 -0.92 6.69
N PHE A 43 9.37 -1.30 7.89
CA PHE A 43 8.99 -0.64 9.13
C PHE A 43 10.23 -0.12 9.83
N LYS A 44 10.30 1.20 10.09
CA LYS A 44 11.49 1.87 10.67
C LYS A 44 12.77 1.49 9.90
N SER A 45 12.72 1.53 8.57
CA SER A 45 13.80 1.18 7.64
C SER A 45 14.26 -0.29 7.68
N ALA A 46 13.52 -1.19 8.33
CA ALA A 46 13.81 -2.61 8.35
C ALA A 46 12.73 -3.41 7.59
N PRO A 47 13.11 -4.38 6.74
CA PRO A 47 12.15 -5.21 6.03
C PRO A 47 11.43 -6.16 6.98
N PHE A 48 10.19 -6.54 6.62
CA PHE A 48 9.45 -7.59 7.31
C PHE A 48 10.07 -8.97 7.11
N LYS A 49 9.69 -9.90 7.96
CA LYS A 49 10.06 -11.32 7.83
C LYS A 49 8.79 -12.18 7.90
N PRO A 50 8.37 -12.82 6.79
CA PRO A 50 8.98 -12.75 5.44
C PRO A 50 8.93 -11.35 4.84
N THR A 51 9.82 -11.07 3.87
CA THR A 51 9.84 -9.82 3.09
C THR A 51 8.55 -9.68 2.29
N ILE A 52 7.98 -8.49 2.27
CA ILE A 52 6.85 -8.14 1.42
C ILE A 52 7.39 -7.27 0.30
N GLU A 53 7.34 -7.79 -0.90
CA GLU A 53 7.78 -7.15 -2.12
C GLU A 53 6.57 -6.88 -3.02
N ALA A 54 6.59 -5.75 -3.70
CA ALA A 54 5.56 -5.38 -4.64
C ALA A 54 5.54 -6.30 -5.87
N ASN A 55 4.37 -6.64 -6.35
CA ASN A 55 4.22 -7.23 -7.68
C ASN A 55 4.56 -6.20 -8.76
N ASN A 56 3.86 -5.04 -8.76
CA ASN A 56 4.20 -3.86 -9.55
C ASN A 56 4.45 -2.66 -8.61
N SER A 57 3.59 -2.43 -7.64
CA SER A 57 3.75 -1.39 -6.62
C SER A 57 2.99 -1.76 -5.35
N LEU A 58 3.42 -1.21 -4.21
CA LEU A 58 2.66 -1.25 -2.96
C LEU A 58 2.11 0.14 -2.67
N ASP A 59 0.82 0.23 -2.38
CA ASP A 59 0.19 1.47 -1.92
C ASP A 59 -0.16 1.36 -0.44
N LEU A 60 0.21 2.39 0.32
CA LEU A 60 -0.03 2.46 1.76
C LEU A 60 -1.27 3.31 2.05
N GLY A 61 -2.30 2.70 2.62
CA GLY A 61 -3.48 3.40 3.08
C GLY A 61 -3.22 4.24 4.34
N LYS A 62 -4.18 5.11 4.69
CA LYS A 62 -4.13 5.85 5.96
C LYS A 62 -4.27 4.89 7.14
N PRO A 63 -3.57 5.13 8.26
CA PRO A 63 -3.69 4.31 9.45
C PRO A 63 -5.09 4.38 10.08
N PHE A 64 -5.60 3.24 10.48
CA PHE A 64 -6.74 3.13 11.40
C PHE A 64 -6.20 3.01 12.82
N GLU A 65 -6.49 3.97 13.67
CA GLU A 65 -6.14 3.90 15.09
C GLU A 65 -7.12 2.98 15.81
N ILE A 66 -6.67 1.80 16.25
CA ILE A 66 -7.50 0.78 16.90
C ILE A 66 -6.86 0.42 18.24
N GLY A 67 -7.40 0.94 19.33
CA GLY A 67 -6.88 0.71 20.68
C GLY A 67 -5.38 1.08 20.78
N ALA A 68 -4.54 0.10 21.13
CA ALA A 68 -3.10 0.23 21.26
C ALA A 68 -2.32 -0.07 19.95
N ALA A 69 -2.99 -0.11 18.82
CA ALA A 69 -2.40 -0.39 17.52
C ALA A 69 -2.82 0.63 16.46
N ASP A 70 -1.98 0.83 15.47
CA ASP A 70 -2.32 1.42 14.18
C ASP A 70 -2.34 0.32 13.12
N VAL A 71 -3.40 0.29 12.33
CA VAL A 71 -3.59 -0.73 11.30
C VAL A 71 -3.60 -0.05 9.94
N VAL A 72 -2.70 -0.47 9.06
CA VAL A 72 -2.58 0.07 7.70
C VAL A 72 -3.00 -1.00 6.70
N LEU A 73 -3.93 -0.67 5.81
CA LEU A 73 -4.22 -1.50 4.65
C LEU A 73 -3.17 -1.23 3.59
N VAL A 74 -2.48 -2.25 3.14
CA VAL A 74 -1.51 -2.22 2.06
C VAL A 74 -2.10 -2.90 0.85
N THR A 75 -2.09 -2.22 -0.29
CA THR A 75 -2.49 -2.78 -1.59
C THR A 75 -1.25 -3.19 -2.35
N ASP A 76 -1.16 -4.45 -2.74
CA ASP A 76 -0.17 -4.95 -3.69
C ASP A 76 -0.79 -4.95 -5.08
N ASN A 77 -0.43 -3.95 -5.87
CA ASN A 77 -0.90 -3.79 -7.23
C ASN A 77 -0.21 -4.81 -8.14
N GLY A 78 -1.00 -5.65 -8.75
CA GLY A 78 -0.53 -6.67 -9.67
C GLY A 78 -0.78 -6.34 -11.15
N GLY A 79 -0.76 -7.37 -11.96
CA GLY A 79 -1.05 -7.28 -13.40
C GLY A 79 -2.48 -7.64 -13.74
N THR A 80 -2.76 -7.78 -15.05
CA THR A 80 -4.10 -8.06 -15.57
C THR A 80 -4.70 -9.39 -15.13
N SER A 81 -3.87 -10.35 -14.69
CA SER A 81 -4.36 -11.63 -14.17
C SER A 81 -4.86 -11.55 -12.74
N CYS A 82 -4.27 -10.66 -11.94
CA CYS A 82 -4.66 -10.35 -10.56
C CYS A 82 -4.31 -8.89 -10.28
N PRO A 83 -5.25 -7.95 -10.51
CA PRO A 83 -5.03 -6.51 -10.33
C PRO A 83 -4.57 -6.11 -8.93
N ALA A 84 -5.12 -6.71 -7.87
CA ALA A 84 -4.72 -6.38 -6.51
C ALA A 84 -4.84 -7.54 -5.52
N LEU A 85 -3.88 -7.60 -4.60
CA LEU A 85 -3.97 -8.32 -3.33
C LEU A 85 -3.75 -7.33 -2.18
N TYR A 86 -4.08 -7.74 -0.98
CA TYR A 86 -4.08 -6.84 0.18
C TYR A 86 -3.42 -7.47 1.38
N TYR A 87 -2.84 -6.62 2.23
CA TYR A 87 -2.32 -6.99 3.54
C TYR A 87 -2.81 -5.98 4.58
N PHE A 88 -2.95 -6.42 5.82
CA PHE A 88 -3.01 -5.51 6.96
C PHE A 88 -1.68 -5.52 7.69
N VAL A 89 -1.12 -4.34 7.90
CA VAL A 89 0.04 -4.15 8.76
C VAL A 89 -0.45 -3.58 10.09
N THR A 90 -0.26 -4.36 11.15
CA THR A 90 -0.57 -3.96 12.53
C THR A 90 0.69 -3.44 13.19
N VAL A 91 0.71 -2.15 13.53
CA VAL A 91 1.84 -1.47 14.17
C VAL A 91 1.50 -1.15 15.60
N THR A 92 2.37 -1.56 16.53
CA THR A 92 2.23 -1.34 17.97
C THR A 92 3.53 -0.82 18.56
N LYS A 93 3.53 -0.50 19.85
CA LYS A 93 4.75 -0.12 20.58
C LYS A 93 5.82 -1.23 20.55
N SER A 94 5.43 -2.50 20.49
CA SER A 94 6.34 -3.66 20.44
C SER A 94 6.87 -4.00 19.05
N GLY A 95 6.35 -3.36 17.99
CA GLY A 95 6.78 -3.59 16.61
C GLY A 95 5.61 -3.66 15.63
N ALA A 96 5.90 -4.16 14.42
CA ALA A 96 4.92 -4.31 13.36
C ALA A 96 4.80 -5.78 12.93
N LYS A 97 3.58 -6.18 12.56
CA LYS A 97 3.26 -7.51 12.01
C LYS A 97 2.41 -7.33 10.76
N VAL A 98 2.61 -8.21 9.79
CA VAL A 98 1.80 -8.25 8.55
C VAL A 98 0.91 -9.48 8.55
N SER A 99 -0.31 -9.34 8.05
CA SER A 99 -1.23 -10.45 7.82
C SER A 99 -0.79 -11.30 6.63
N PRO A 100 -1.31 -12.52 6.44
CA PRO A 100 -1.30 -13.15 5.12
C PRO A 100 -1.93 -12.24 4.06
N ALA A 101 -1.55 -12.44 2.79
CA ALA A 101 -2.22 -11.78 1.67
C ALA A 101 -3.68 -12.22 1.59
N PHE A 102 -4.58 -11.30 1.24
CA PHE A 102 -5.98 -11.61 1.03
C PHE A 102 -6.55 -10.83 -0.16
N GLY A 103 -7.68 -11.27 -0.65
CA GLY A 103 -8.40 -10.64 -1.75
C GLY A 103 -8.87 -11.63 -2.79
N SER A 104 -9.76 -11.18 -3.65
CA SER A 104 -10.28 -11.91 -4.81
C SER A 104 -9.56 -11.53 -6.11
N CYS A 105 -8.43 -10.87 -6.05
CA CYS A 105 -7.76 -10.20 -7.16
C CYS A 105 -8.47 -8.94 -7.69
N SER A 106 -9.58 -8.52 -7.11
CA SER A 106 -10.27 -7.28 -7.51
C SER A 106 -9.59 -6.05 -6.88
N ASP A 107 -9.41 -5.00 -7.68
CA ASP A 107 -8.98 -3.66 -7.24
C ASP A 107 -10.16 -2.76 -6.80
N LEU A 108 -11.40 -3.23 -6.99
CA LEU A 108 -12.62 -2.53 -6.61
C LEU A 108 -12.99 -2.86 -5.16
N ILE A 109 -12.50 -2.07 -4.22
CA ILE A 109 -12.75 -2.32 -2.79
C ILE A 109 -13.60 -1.25 -2.12
N THR A 110 -14.32 -1.69 -1.09
CA THR A 110 -14.95 -0.80 -0.11
C THR A 110 -14.42 -1.15 1.27
N VAL A 111 -13.83 -0.17 1.95
CA VAL A 111 -13.25 -0.33 3.28
C VAL A 111 -14.14 0.37 4.30
N LYS A 112 -14.52 -0.32 5.38
CA LYS A 112 -15.31 0.24 6.48
C LYS A 112 -14.70 -0.16 7.82
N ARG A 113 -14.59 0.82 8.72
CA ARG A 113 -14.24 0.56 10.12
C ARG A 113 -15.52 0.36 10.93
N ASN A 114 -15.55 -0.70 11.74
CA ASN A 114 -16.64 -1.02 12.67
C ASN A 114 -16.03 -1.27 14.06
N GLY A 115 -15.91 -0.20 14.85
CA GLY A 115 -15.25 -0.27 16.16
C GLY A 115 -13.79 -0.67 16.04
N GLU A 116 -13.44 -1.85 16.57
CA GLU A 116 -12.09 -2.42 16.53
C GLU A 116 -11.84 -3.33 15.31
N SER A 117 -12.82 -3.47 14.42
CA SER A 117 -12.70 -4.27 13.22
C SER A 117 -12.67 -3.39 11.98
N ILE A 118 -12.01 -3.89 10.93
CA ILE A 118 -12.02 -3.29 9.59
C ILE A 118 -12.57 -4.34 8.63
N SER A 119 -13.60 -3.99 7.87
CA SER A 119 -14.10 -4.83 6.80
C SER A 119 -13.65 -4.30 5.44
N VAL A 120 -13.19 -5.21 4.58
CA VAL A 120 -12.89 -4.94 3.16
C VAL A 120 -13.80 -5.81 2.34
N SER A 121 -14.66 -5.21 1.54
CA SER A 121 -15.54 -5.92 0.62
C SER A 121 -15.16 -5.62 -0.83
N MET A 122 -15.22 -6.63 -1.68
CA MET A 122 -14.87 -6.55 -3.08
C MET A 122 -15.66 -7.58 -3.91
N PRO A 123 -15.88 -7.32 -5.21
CA PRO A 123 -16.41 -8.35 -6.10
C PRO A 123 -15.37 -9.46 -6.33
N GLY A 124 -15.81 -10.60 -6.82
CA GLY A 124 -14.91 -11.60 -7.37
C GLY A 124 -14.27 -11.10 -8.67
N TYR A 125 -13.12 -11.66 -9.02
CA TYR A 125 -12.38 -11.32 -10.22
C TYR A 125 -11.99 -12.58 -11.01
N GLN A 126 -12.07 -12.47 -12.32
CA GLN A 126 -11.53 -13.45 -13.26
C GLN A 126 -10.77 -12.70 -14.35
N GLY A 127 -9.55 -13.14 -14.61
CA GLY A 127 -8.64 -12.51 -15.57
C GLY A 127 -9.17 -12.47 -17.00
N PRO A 128 -8.55 -11.68 -17.89
CA PRO A 128 -9.03 -11.48 -19.26
C PRO A 128 -8.95 -12.74 -20.15
N SER A 129 -8.18 -13.74 -19.75
CA SER A 129 -8.12 -15.05 -20.42
C SER A 129 -9.35 -15.91 -20.18
N GLU A 130 -10.15 -15.60 -19.16
CA GLU A 130 -11.36 -16.33 -18.83
C GLU A 130 -12.54 -15.93 -19.72
N SER A 131 -13.52 -16.84 -19.86
CA SER A 131 -14.71 -16.55 -20.66
C SER A 131 -15.49 -15.36 -20.09
N LYS A 132 -16.13 -14.56 -20.96
CA LYS A 132 -16.97 -13.43 -20.53
C LYS A 132 -18.05 -13.83 -19.52
N ARG A 133 -18.58 -15.05 -19.63
CA ARG A 133 -19.57 -15.59 -18.69
C ARG A 133 -18.95 -15.81 -17.31
N ALA A 134 -17.70 -16.30 -17.23
CA ALA A 134 -16.98 -16.49 -15.97
C ALA A 134 -16.69 -15.16 -15.31
N GLN A 135 -16.19 -14.18 -16.09
CA GLN A 135 -15.93 -12.82 -15.60
C GLN A 135 -17.19 -12.17 -15.01
N LEU A 136 -18.32 -12.24 -15.73
CA LEU A 136 -19.60 -11.68 -15.27
C LEU A 136 -20.17 -12.40 -14.04
N ARG A 137 -19.90 -13.70 -13.88
CA ARG A 137 -20.29 -14.45 -12.68
C ARG A 137 -19.47 -13.97 -11.48
N ALA A 138 -18.14 -13.98 -11.60
CA ALA A 138 -17.25 -13.51 -10.54
C ALA A 138 -17.59 -12.08 -10.10
N ALA A 139 -17.81 -11.17 -11.03
CA ALA A 139 -18.15 -9.77 -10.72
C ALA A 139 -19.45 -9.60 -9.91
N ARG A 140 -20.32 -10.63 -9.84
CA ARG A 140 -21.56 -10.64 -9.02
C ARG A 140 -21.36 -11.24 -7.64
N GLU A 141 -20.26 -11.94 -7.43
CA GLU A 141 -19.88 -12.47 -6.12
C GLU A 141 -19.38 -11.33 -5.25
N THR A 142 -19.60 -11.45 -3.94
CA THR A 142 -19.06 -10.48 -2.97
C THR A 142 -18.22 -11.23 -1.97
N HIS A 143 -16.95 -10.84 -1.88
CA HIS A 143 -16.02 -11.32 -0.89
C HIS A 143 -15.91 -10.29 0.23
N VAL A 144 -15.98 -10.73 1.47
CA VAL A 144 -15.87 -9.86 2.66
C VAL A 144 -14.78 -10.40 3.56
N PHE A 145 -13.74 -9.60 3.71
CA PHE A 145 -12.63 -9.87 4.60
C PHE A 145 -12.76 -8.99 5.84
N ILE A 146 -12.58 -9.57 7.02
CA ILE A 146 -12.67 -8.85 8.29
C ILE A 146 -11.34 -8.98 9.02
N TYR A 147 -10.71 -7.84 9.27
CA TYR A 147 -9.60 -7.73 10.19
C TYR A 147 -10.14 -7.49 11.60
N HIS A 148 -9.65 -8.27 12.55
CA HIS A 148 -9.86 -8.06 13.98
C HIS A 148 -8.67 -8.60 14.77
N ALA A 149 -8.13 -7.80 15.68
CA ALA A 149 -7.04 -8.18 16.60
C ALA A 149 -5.84 -8.88 15.92
N GLY A 150 -5.45 -8.43 14.72
CA GLY A 150 -4.31 -8.98 13.97
C GLY A 150 -4.63 -10.18 13.09
N VAL A 151 -5.88 -10.62 13.05
CA VAL A 151 -6.33 -11.76 12.24
C VAL A 151 -7.25 -11.26 11.14
N VAL A 152 -7.05 -11.75 9.92
CA VAL A 152 -7.95 -11.55 8.78
C VAL A 152 -8.77 -12.83 8.58
N THR A 153 -10.08 -12.68 8.46
CA THR A 153 -10.99 -13.78 8.17
C THR A 153 -11.80 -13.50 6.93
N GLU A 154 -12.10 -14.55 6.15
CA GLU A 154 -13.13 -14.55 5.12
C GLU A 154 -14.21 -15.55 5.53
N ASN A 155 -15.49 -15.13 5.55
CA ASN A 155 -16.63 -15.95 6.00
C ASN A 155 -16.38 -16.64 7.38
N GLY A 156 -15.73 -15.92 8.31
CA GLY A 156 -15.40 -16.39 9.65
C GLY A 156 -14.22 -17.37 9.73
N LYS A 157 -13.57 -17.69 8.61
CA LYS A 157 -12.38 -18.57 8.57
C LYS A 157 -11.13 -17.73 8.41
N PRO A 158 -10.06 -17.97 9.20
CA PRO A 158 -8.80 -17.27 9.01
C PRO A 158 -8.23 -17.49 7.61
N VAL A 159 -7.75 -16.39 7.01
CA VAL A 159 -6.95 -16.43 5.78
C VAL A 159 -5.59 -17.03 6.12
N LYS A 160 -5.05 -17.86 5.22
CA LYS A 160 -3.77 -18.58 5.42
C LYS A 160 -2.70 -18.08 4.47
#